data_c8e722abbd79800a6c4f3c28f9ae2bce
#
_entry.id   c8e722abbd79800a6c4f3c28f9ae2bce
#
_cell.length_a   1.000
_cell.length_b   1.000
_cell.length_c   1.000
_cell.angle_alpha   90.00
_cell.angle_beta   90.00
_cell.angle_gamma   90.00
#
_symmetry.space_group_name_H-M   'P 1'
#
loop_
_entity.id
_entity.type
_entity.pdbx_description
1 polymer ?
#
loop_
_entity_poly.entity_id
_entity_poly.type
_entity_poly.pdbx_seq_one_letter_code
_entity_poly.pdbx_strand_id
1 'polypeptide(L)'
;MRPMVASIKTALLLAALSFTAAFARADTYSWTNLQSDIPGVATHADPNLVNPWGMAVPSATGPIWVSDNGAGVSTLYNQQNGTARSLIVTIPTAARNKGGGNPTGVVFNGTSFFKVTLNGNSLPGRFIFVSEDGSISGWNPGLDATHAIIAVDNGTNNGTNRAVYKGATLGVAKGHNFLYVTNFRSGQVEICDENFKRVNPTGFADPNSTGATRHSEFATLMVRFL
;
A
#
# COMPACT_ATOMS: atom_id res chain seq x y z
N MET A 1 -72.42 17.31 2.56
CA MET A 1 -71.68 16.16 2.04
C MET A 1 -70.35 16.59 1.40
N ARG A 2 -69.34 16.82 2.18
CA ARG A 2 -67.99 17.10 1.66
C ARG A 2 -66.86 16.70 2.65
N PRO A 3 -66.70 15.41 3.04
CA PRO A 3 -65.37 15.01 3.55
C PRO A 3 -64.77 13.73 2.89
N MET A 4 -65.44 13.11 1.91
CA MET A 4 -64.94 11.79 1.45
C MET A 4 -63.83 11.84 0.40
N VAL A 5 -63.67 12.95 -0.35
CA VAL A 5 -62.68 13.07 -1.42
C VAL A 5 -61.27 13.37 -0.88
N ALA A 6 -61.17 14.07 0.25
CA ALA A 6 -59.85 14.34 0.86
C ALA A 6 -59.18 13.09 1.48
N SER A 7 -60.00 12.20 2.04
CA SER A 7 -59.54 10.95 2.66
C SER A 7 -58.92 9.96 1.65
N ILE A 8 -59.46 9.89 0.43
CA ILE A 8 -58.99 8.97 -0.61
C ILE A 8 -57.63 9.42 -1.19
N LYS A 9 -57.45 10.74 -1.38
CA LYS A 9 -56.17 11.31 -1.86
C LYS A 9 -55.05 11.14 -0.85
N THR A 10 -55.34 11.30 0.44
CA THR A 10 -54.35 11.13 1.52
C THR A 10 -53.98 9.65 1.70
N ALA A 11 -54.94 8.73 1.56
CA ALA A 11 -54.69 7.30 1.63
C ALA A 11 -53.86 6.79 0.43
N LEU A 12 -54.10 7.31 -0.78
CA LEU A 12 -53.30 6.98 -1.96
C LEU A 12 -51.87 7.55 -1.87
N LEU A 13 -51.68 8.73 -1.29
CA LEU A 13 -50.32 9.32 -1.09
C LEU A 13 -49.50 8.53 -0.05
N LEU A 14 -50.13 8.09 1.03
CA LEU A 14 -49.48 7.23 2.03
C LEU A 14 -49.16 5.83 1.47
N ALA A 15 -50.01 5.25 0.64
CA ALA A 15 -49.76 3.97 -0.01
C ALA A 15 -48.63 4.06 -1.05
N ALA A 16 -48.49 5.20 -1.76
CA ALA A 16 -47.40 5.41 -2.70
C ALA A 16 -46.04 5.62 -1.99
N LEU A 17 -46.02 6.27 -0.82
CA LEU A 17 -44.80 6.40 -0.02
C LEU A 17 -44.32 5.08 0.61
N SER A 18 -45.25 4.17 0.92
CA SER A 18 -44.88 2.86 1.50
C SER A 18 -44.29 1.90 0.44
N PHE A 19 -44.57 2.11 -0.84
CA PHE A 19 -44.04 1.24 -1.91
C PHE A 19 -42.63 1.56 -2.35
N THR A 20 -42.11 2.77 -2.07
CA THR A 20 -40.76 3.17 -2.42
C THR A 20 -39.70 2.73 -1.38
N ALA A 21 -40.10 2.34 -0.18
CA ALA A 21 -39.21 1.88 0.86
C ALA A 21 -38.78 0.38 0.71
N ALA A 22 -39.40 -0.38 -0.20
CA ALA A 22 -39.20 -1.82 -0.28
C ALA A 22 -38.00 -2.26 -1.14
N PHE A 23 -37.23 -1.34 -1.75
CA PHE A 23 -36.15 -1.68 -2.67
C PHE A 23 -34.75 -1.23 -2.24
N ALA A 24 -34.56 -0.77 -1.00
CA ALA A 24 -33.22 -0.62 -0.46
C ALA A 24 -32.67 -2.03 -0.11
N ARG A 25 -32.21 -2.77 -1.11
CA ARG A 25 -31.35 -3.93 -0.85
C ARG A 25 -30.02 -3.39 -0.33
N ALA A 26 -29.73 -3.68 0.93
CA ALA A 26 -28.35 -3.59 1.40
C ALA A 26 -27.57 -4.66 0.65
N ASP A 27 -26.56 -4.25 -0.11
CA ASP A 27 -25.62 -5.20 -0.69
C ASP A 27 -24.93 -5.93 0.45
N THR A 28 -25.09 -7.25 0.50
CA THR A 28 -24.41 -8.09 1.48
C THR A 28 -23.07 -8.50 0.90
N TYR A 29 -21.99 -8.10 1.54
CA TYR A 29 -20.65 -8.58 1.23
C TYR A 29 -20.38 -9.86 2.02
N SER A 30 -19.87 -10.88 1.33
CA SER A 30 -19.26 -12.05 1.97
C SER A 30 -17.73 -11.91 1.87
N TRP A 31 -17.03 -12.30 2.92
CA TRP A 31 -15.59 -12.31 2.94
C TRP A 31 -15.06 -13.70 3.32
N THR A 32 -13.89 -14.04 2.81
CA THR A 32 -13.23 -15.31 3.09
C THR A 32 -11.75 -15.04 3.37
N ASN A 33 -11.24 -15.56 4.47
CA ASN A 33 -9.83 -15.53 4.75
C ASN A 33 -9.10 -16.53 3.83
N LEU A 34 -8.32 -16.03 2.90
CA LEU A 34 -7.59 -16.86 1.94
C LEU A 34 -6.25 -17.33 2.50
N GLN A 35 -5.57 -16.48 3.28
CA GLN A 35 -4.24 -16.73 3.79
C GLN A 35 -4.06 -16.15 5.20
N SER A 36 -3.28 -16.82 6.05
CA SER A 36 -2.91 -16.39 7.41
C SER A 36 -1.55 -16.96 7.78
N ASP A 37 -0.85 -16.31 8.69
CA ASP A 37 0.33 -16.87 9.38
C ASP A 37 -0.05 -17.90 10.47
N ILE A 38 -1.31 -17.89 10.90
CA ILE A 38 -1.83 -18.78 11.95
C ILE A 38 -2.61 -19.93 11.30
N PRO A 39 -2.19 -21.19 11.50
CA PRO A 39 -2.92 -22.35 10.99
C PRO A 39 -4.37 -22.40 11.48
N GLY A 40 -5.29 -22.71 10.56
CA GLY A 40 -6.72 -22.87 10.86
C GLY A 40 -7.53 -21.56 10.86
N VAL A 41 -6.89 -20.39 10.69
CA VAL A 41 -7.57 -19.08 10.59
C VAL A 41 -8.04 -18.79 9.16
N ALA A 42 -7.31 -19.29 8.16
CA ALA A 42 -7.63 -19.12 6.76
C ALA A 42 -7.60 -20.46 6.01
N THR A 43 -7.97 -20.45 4.74
CA THR A 43 -7.92 -21.64 3.85
C THR A 43 -6.49 -22.16 3.71
N HIS A 44 -5.51 -21.28 3.68
CA HIS A 44 -4.09 -21.60 3.59
C HIS A 44 -3.32 -20.92 4.72
N ALA A 45 -2.19 -21.52 5.14
CA ALA A 45 -1.27 -20.94 6.11
C ALA A 45 0.11 -20.70 5.46
N ASP A 46 0.68 -19.52 5.71
CA ASP A 46 2.05 -19.17 5.32
C ASP A 46 2.76 -18.52 6.50
N PRO A 47 3.77 -19.18 7.11
CA PRO A 47 4.47 -18.65 8.27
C PRO A 47 5.26 -17.36 7.98
N ASN A 48 5.43 -16.97 6.71
CA ASN A 48 6.10 -15.73 6.34
C ASN A 48 5.15 -14.52 6.33
N LEU A 49 3.83 -14.73 6.33
CA LEU A 49 2.82 -13.65 6.32
C LEU A 49 2.70 -12.96 7.69
N VAL A 50 3.83 -12.60 8.29
CA VAL A 50 3.87 -11.99 9.62
C VAL A 50 3.74 -10.47 9.52
N ASN A 51 2.71 -9.93 10.17
CA ASN A 51 2.43 -8.49 10.19
C ASN A 51 2.42 -7.88 8.76
N PRO A 52 1.54 -8.36 7.85
CA PRO A 52 1.49 -7.86 6.48
C PRO A 52 0.99 -6.41 6.43
N TRP A 53 1.55 -5.60 5.52
CA TRP A 53 1.21 -4.19 5.35
C TRP A 53 0.73 -3.87 3.94
N GLY A 54 1.65 -3.58 3.02
CA GLY A 54 1.33 -3.15 1.67
C GLY A 54 1.06 -4.32 0.73
N MET A 55 0.17 -4.10 -0.24
CA MET A 55 -0.10 -5.04 -1.30
C MET A 55 0.03 -4.37 -2.66
N ALA A 56 0.53 -5.11 -3.66
CA ALA A 56 0.58 -4.69 -5.05
C ALA A 56 0.24 -5.82 -6.00
N VAL A 57 -0.43 -5.49 -7.10
CA VAL A 57 -0.83 -6.44 -8.13
C VAL A 57 -0.37 -5.91 -9.49
N PRO A 58 0.46 -6.66 -10.24
CA PRO A 58 0.98 -6.17 -11.53
C PRO A 58 -0.06 -6.19 -12.66
N SER A 59 -1.10 -7.01 -12.53
CA SER A 59 -2.16 -7.14 -13.53
C SER A 59 -3.36 -7.91 -12.94
N ALA A 60 -4.48 -7.92 -13.64
CA ALA A 60 -5.69 -8.65 -13.24
C ALA A 60 -5.47 -10.17 -13.03
N THR A 61 -4.40 -10.75 -13.57
CA THR A 61 -4.08 -12.18 -13.45
C THR A 61 -2.74 -12.43 -12.78
N GLY A 62 -2.01 -11.38 -12.41
CA GLY A 62 -0.72 -11.48 -11.72
C GLY A 62 -0.88 -11.89 -10.25
N PRO A 63 0.19 -12.29 -9.58
CA PRO A 63 0.11 -12.58 -8.15
C PRO A 63 -0.06 -11.30 -7.33
N ILE A 64 -0.70 -11.44 -6.18
CA ILE A 64 -0.68 -10.40 -5.13
C ILE A 64 0.69 -10.46 -4.48
N TRP A 65 1.41 -9.36 -4.45
CA TRP A 65 2.64 -9.16 -3.70
C TRP A 65 2.30 -8.52 -2.37
N VAL A 66 2.85 -9.04 -1.28
CA VAL A 66 2.60 -8.54 0.07
C VAL A 66 3.92 -8.18 0.73
N SER A 67 3.96 -7.04 1.41
CA SER A 67 5.08 -6.66 2.27
C SER A 67 4.87 -7.24 3.66
N ASP A 68 5.65 -8.25 4.03
CA ASP A 68 5.57 -8.92 5.33
C ASP A 68 6.57 -8.27 6.29
N ASN A 69 6.08 -7.23 6.98
CA ASN A 69 6.90 -6.37 7.84
C ASN A 69 7.63 -7.16 8.93
N GLY A 70 6.92 -8.09 9.57
CA GLY A 70 7.48 -8.88 10.67
C GLY A 70 8.47 -9.95 10.22
N ALA A 71 8.37 -10.42 8.96
CA ALA A 71 9.27 -11.43 8.41
C ALA A 71 10.44 -10.82 7.60
N GLY A 72 10.35 -9.55 7.22
CA GLY A 72 11.37 -8.87 6.42
C GLY A 72 11.44 -9.32 4.98
N VAL A 73 10.34 -9.83 4.45
CA VAL A 73 10.24 -10.37 3.09
C VAL A 73 9.04 -9.82 2.35
N SER A 74 8.92 -10.17 1.07
CA SER A 74 7.66 -10.07 0.33
C SER A 74 7.27 -11.46 -0.15
N THR A 75 6.03 -11.84 0.15
CA THR A 75 5.41 -13.09 -0.30
C THR A 75 4.44 -12.82 -1.45
N LEU A 76 4.11 -13.87 -2.19
CA LEU A 76 3.27 -13.78 -3.37
C LEU A 76 2.13 -14.80 -3.31
N TYR A 77 0.92 -14.36 -3.64
CA TYR A 77 -0.27 -15.21 -3.58
C TYR A 77 -1.07 -15.16 -4.88
N ASN A 78 -1.70 -16.26 -5.19
CA ASN A 78 -2.67 -16.32 -6.28
C ASN A 78 -3.93 -15.52 -5.92
N GLN A 79 -4.40 -14.65 -6.85
CA GLN A 79 -5.55 -13.78 -6.60
C GLN A 79 -6.88 -14.53 -6.42
N GLN A 80 -7.05 -15.69 -7.05
CA GLN A 80 -8.33 -16.40 -7.06
C GLN A 80 -8.53 -17.28 -5.82
N ASN A 81 -7.44 -17.90 -5.33
CA ASN A 81 -7.55 -18.92 -4.29
C ASN A 81 -6.59 -18.72 -3.11
N GLY A 82 -5.76 -17.68 -3.14
CA GLY A 82 -4.84 -17.36 -2.06
C GLY A 82 -3.63 -18.29 -1.93
N THR A 83 -3.43 -19.29 -2.82
CA THR A 83 -2.26 -20.17 -2.71
C THR A 83 -0.95 -19.40 -2.81
N ALA A 84 -0.02 -19.67 -1.89
CA ALA A 84 1.31 -19.07 -1.91
C ALA A 84 2.11 -19.53 -3.13
N ARG A 85 2.91 -18.60 -3.68
CA ARG A 85 3.94 -18.92 -4.67
C ARG A 85 5.23 -19.30 -3.96
N SER A 86 6.10 -20.05 -4.63
CA SER A 86 7.40 -20.46 -4.08
C SER A 86 8.41 -19.32 -3.98
N LEU A 87 8.23 -18.23 -4.74
CA LEU A 87 9.10 -17.06 -4.67
C LEU A 87 8.84 -16.29 -3.40
N ILE A 88 9.88 -16.08 -2.61
CA ILE A 88 9.95 -15.18 -1.47
C ILE A 88 11.09 -14.20 -1.76
N VAL A 89 10.82 -12.90 -1.64
CA VAL A 89 11.82 -11.87 -1.88
C VAL A 89 12.25 -11.26 -0.56
N THR A 90 13.53 -11.40 -0.22
CA THR A 90 14.12 -10.77 0.96
C THR A 90 14.23 -9.26 0.75
N ILE A 91 13.74 -8.48 1.71
CA ILE A 91 13.82 -7.03 1.68
C ILE A 91 15.04 -6.60 2.50
N PRO A 92 15.99 -5.83 1.92
CA PRO A 92 17.20 -5.42 2.59
C PRO A 92 16.90 -4.39 3.69
N THR A 93 17.78 -4.34 4.69
CA THR A 93 17.76 -3.30 5.72
C THR A 93 18.61 -2.10 5.29
N ALA A 94 18.31 -0.92 5.81
CA ALA A 94 19.25 0.21 5.79
C ALA A 94 20.60 -0.19 6.41
N ALA A 95 21.71 0.32 5.89
CA ALA A 95 23.07 -0.18 6.17
C ALA A 95 23.47 -0.23 7.66
N ARG A 96 22.77 0.51 8.53
CA ARG A 96 23.03 0.53 9.98
C ARG A 96 22.12 -0.36 10.82
N ASN A 97 21.11 -0.94 10.23
CA ASN A 97 20.21 -1.84 10.93
C ASN A 97 20.74 -3.27 10.83
N LYS A 98 20.81 -3.97 11.97
CA LYS A 98 21.30 -5.34 12.05
C LYS A 98 20.18 -6.39 12.02
N GLY A 99 18.92 -5.96 11.88
CA GLY A 99 17.75 -6.84 11.76
C GLY A 99 17.38 -7.12 10.31
N GLY A 100 16.34 -7.87 10.09
CA GLY A 100 15.68 -8.00 8.79
C GLY A 100 15.07 -6.66 8.34
N GLY A 101 14.78 -6.50 7.07
CA GLY A 101 14.00 -5.37 6.57
C GLY A 101 12.61 -5.33 7.24
N ASN A 102 12.06 -4.14 7.37
CA ASN A 102 10.69 -3.97 7.86
C ASN A 102 9.86 -3.30 6.76
N PRO A 103 9.57 -4.02 5.65
CA PRO A 103 8.84 -3.46 4.53
C PRO A 103 7.41 -3.09 4.93
N THR A 104 6.95 -1.96 4.40
CA THR A 104 5.60 -1.45 4.63
C THR A 104 4.85 -1.30 3.32
N GLY A 105 5.20 -0.31 2.48
CA GLY A 105 4.59 -0.13 1.18
C GLY A 105 5.27 -0.96 0.10
N VAL A 106 4.49 -1.48 -0.84
CA VAL A 106 4.97 -2.07 -2.09
C VAL A 106 4.18 -1.51 -3.26
N VAL A 107 4.86 -1.22 -4.37
CA VAL A 107 4.22 -0.77 -5.61
C VAL A 107 4.79 -1.54 -6.81
N PHE A 108 3.93 -1.85 -7.79
CA PHE A 108 4.35 -2.38 -9.07
C PHE A 108 4.81 -1.23 -9.97
N ASN A 109 6.03 -1.35 -10.52
CA ASN A 109 6.57 -0.42 -11.49
C ASN A 109 6.54 -1.05 -12.89
N GLY A 110 5.60 -0.62 -13.71
CA GLY A 110 5.49 -1.01 -15.12
C GLY A 110 6.34 -0.17 -16.07
N THR A 111 7.13 0.80 -15.56
CA THR A 111 7.95 1.71 -16.37
C THR A 111 9.38 1.20 -16.56
N SER A 112 10.15 1.84 -17.43
CA SER A 112 11.59 1.59 -17.60
C SER A 112 12.47 2.41 -16.64
N PHE A 113 11.86 3.20 -15.78
CA PHE A 113 12.51 4.05 -14.78
C PHE A 113 12.66 3.36 -13.43
N PHE A 114 13.08 4.09 -12.41
CA PHE A 114 13.29 3.58 -11.05
C PHE A 114 14.25 2.39 -11.03
N LYS A 115 15.44 2.59 -11.64
CA LYS A 115 16.44 1.54 -11.78
C LYS A 115 17.19 1.30 -10.47
N VAL A 116 17.40 0.02 -10.17
CA VAL A 116 18.31 -0.45 -9.12
C VAL A 116 19.54 -1.08 -9.76
N THR A 117 20.66 -1.05 -9.07
CA THR A 117 21.97 -1.48 -9.61
C THR A 117 22.62 -2.53 -8.75
N LEU A 118 23.03 -3.63 -9.33
CA LEU A 118 23.80 -4.69 -8.69
C LEU A 118 24.97 -5.09 -9.58
N ASN A 119 26.19 -5.10 -9.02
CA ASN A 119 27.42 -5.50 -9.73
C ASN A 119 27.63 -4.77 -11.08
N GLY A 120 27.28 -3.47 -11.12
CA GLY A 120 27.40 -2.65 -12.32
C GLY A 120 26.25 -2.77 -13.33
N ASN A 121 25.33 -3.71 -13.16
CA ASN A 121 24.13 -3.85 -13.98
C ASN A 121 22.97 -3.08 -13.38
N SER A 122 22.24 -2.34 -14.23
CA SER A 122 21.08 -1.52 -13.81
C SER A 122 19.84 -1.93 -14.57
N LEU A 123 18.79 -2.32 -13.83
CA LEU A 123 17.47 -2.64 -14.37
C LEU A 123 16.36 -1.92 -13.56
N PRO A 124 15.19 -1.65 -14.18
CA PRO A 124 14.04 -1.10 -13.45
C PRO A 124 13.64 -2.04 -12.30
N GLY A 125 13.48 -1.50 -11.09
CA GLY A 125 12.83 -2.24 -10.01
C GLY A 125 11.38 -2.51 -10.40
N ARG A 126 11.02 -3.76 -10.68
CA ARG A 126 9.64 -4.14 -11.06
C ARG A 126 8.66 -3.99 -9.91
N PHE A 127 9.14 -4.28 -8.70
CA PHE A 127 8.46 -3.96 -7.45
C PHE A 127 9.37 -3.08 -6.61
N ILE A 128 8.81 -2.00 -6.10
CA ILE A 128 9.52 -1.05 -5.25
C ILE A 128 8.93 -1.16 -3.86
N PHE A 129 9.80 -1.32 -2.88
CA PHE A 129 9.45 -1.46 -1.47
C PHE A 129 9.97 -0.26 -0.69
N VAL A 130 9.20 0.18 0.30
CA VAL A 130 9.62 1.16 1.29
C VAL A 130 9.53 0.53 2.67
N SER A 131 10.44 0.90 3.58
CA SER A 131 10.59 0.22 4.87
C SER A 131 10.66 1.20 6.04
N GLU A 132 10.28 0.73 7.23
CA GLU A 132 10.32 1.53 8.46
C GLU A 132 11.74 1.95 8.87
N ASP A 133 12.74 1.23 8.40
CA ASP A 133 14.14 1.56 8.65
C ASP A 133 14.67 2.72 7.77
N GLY A 134 13.82 3.28 6.90
CA GLY A 134 14.15 4.41 6.03
C GLY A 134 14.77 4.02 4.70
N SER A 135 14.74 2.74 4.32
CA SER A 135 15.20 2.29 3.02
C SER A 135 14.09 2.30 1.96
N ILE A 136 14.48 2.54 0.70
CA ILE A 136 13.69 2.27 -0.50
C ILE A 136 14.50 1.26 -1.31
N SER A 137 13.87 0.15 -1.70
CA SER A 137 14.52 -0.90 -2.47
C SER A 137 13.67 -1.30 -3.67
N GLY A 138 14.32 -1.87 -4.69
CA GLY A 138 13.64 -2.37 -5.88
C GLY A 138 14.03 -3.81 -6.17
N TRP A 139 13.08 -4.62 -6.60
CA TRP A 139 13.33 -5.98 -7.03
C TRP A 139 13.19 -6.13 -8.54
N ASN A 140 14.17 -6.81 -9.15
CA ASN A 140 14.12 -7.25 -10.54
C ASN A 140 14.82 -8.62 -10.65
N PRO A 141 14.13 -9.67 -11.16
CA PRO A 141 14.71 -11.01 -11.24
C PRO A 141 15.92 -11.11 -12.16
N GLY A 142 16.12 -10.16 -13.08
CA GLY A 142 17.29 -10.09 -13.93
C GLY A 142 18.56 -9.62 -13.22
N LEU A 143 18.45 -9.09 -11.99
CA LEU A 143 19.58 -8.70 -11.14
C LEU A 143 19.77 -9.70 -10.00
N ASP A 144 18.72 -9.95 -9.23
CA ASP A 144 18.67 -10.97 -8.18
C ASP A 144 17.27 -11.56 -8.11
N ALA A 145 17.17 -12.87 -8.16
CA ALA A 145 15.89 -13.55 -8.19
C ALA A 145 15.14 -13.51 -6.85
N THR A 146 15.85 -13.39 -5.73
CA THR A 146 15.33 -13.57 -4.37
C THR A 146 15.57 -12.41 -3.42
N HIS A 147 16.31 -11.37 -3.83
CA HIS A 147 16.59 -10.21 -3.01
C HIS A 147 16.24 -8.91 -3.73
N ALA A 148 15.60 -7.99 -3.02
CA ALA A 148 15.49 -6.60 -3.45
C ALA A 148 16.81 -5.86 -3.18
N ILE A 149 17.06 -4.81 -3.96
CA ILE A 149 18.30 -4.05 -3.96
C ILE A 149 18.01 -2.64 -3.47
N ILE A 150 18.79 -2.13 -2.53
CA ILE A 150 18.62 -0.76 -2.00
C ILE A 150 18.87 0.25 -3.13
N ALA A 151 17.89 1.15 -3.32
CA ALA A 151 17.98 2.32 -4.18
C ALA A 151 18.29 3.58 -3.37
N VAL A 152 17.68 3.72 -2.18
CA VAL A 152 17.86 4.87 -1.27
C VAL A 152 18.00 4.36 0.17
N ASP A 153 18.98 4.89 0.88
CA ASP A 153 19.17 4.63 2.30
C ASP A 153 19.09 5.96 3.09
N ASN A 154 17.90 6.25 3.60
CA ASN A 154 17.65 7.38 4.51
C ASN A 154 17.61 6.93 5.98
N GLY A 155 17.97 5.67 6.26
CA GLY A 155 18.12 5.11 7.60
C GLY A 155 19.48 5.37 8.22
N THR A 156 20.51 5.69 7.41
CA THR A 156 21.90 5.84 7.88
C THR A 156 22.23 7.20 8.48
N ASN A 157 21.36 8.19 8.31
CA ASN A 157 21.58 9.52 8.88
C ASN A 157 21.62 9.48 10.41
N ASN A 158 22.67 10.05 11.00
CA ASN A 158 22.91 10.06 12.44
C ASN A 158 21.75 10.72 13.20
N GLY A 159 21.20 10.03 14.19
CA GLY A 159 20.33 10.60 15.19
C GLY A 159 18.85 10.72 14.76
N THR A 160 18.25 11.89 14.94
CA THR A 160 16.81 12.13 14.93
C THR A 160 16.15 12.17 13.55
N ASN A 161 16.92 12.21 12.47
CA ASN A 161 16.40 12.46 11.11
C ASN A 161 16.27 11.23 10.22
N ARG A 162 16.32 10.00 10.78
CA ARG A 162 16.06 8.80 10.00
C ARG A 162 14.62 8.80 9.49
N ALA A 163 14.43 8.48 8.22
CA ALA A 163 13.10 8.28 7.69
C ALA A 163 12.44 7.04 8.32
N VAL A 164 11.11 7.07 8.42
CA VAL A 164 10.28 5.91 8.77
C VAL A 164 9.17 5.85 7.73
N TYR A 165 9.37 5.05 6.70
CA TYR A 165 8.41 4.95 5.61
C TYR A 165 7.27 4.01 5.95
N LYS A 166 6.02 4.41 5.60
CA LYS A 166 4.80 3.66 5.92
C LYS A 166 3.99 3.27 4.69
N GLY A 167 4.21 3.90 3.56
CA GLY A 167 3.49 3.59 2.34
C GLY A 167 4.10 4.28 1.14
N ALA A 168 3.80 3.77 -0.05
CA ALA A 168 4.26 4.33 -1.31
C ALA A 168 3.21 4.18 -2.39
N THR A 169 3.23 5.08 -3.37
CA THR A 169 2.48 4.97 -4.62
C THR A 169 3.26 5.60 -5.77
N LEU A 170 2.99 5.12 -6.99
CA LEU A 170 3.48 5.75 -8.20
C LEU A 170 2.43 6.68 -8.78
N GLY A 171 2.87 7.77 -9.38
CA GLY A 171 2.00 8.71 -10.08
C GLY A 171 2.72 9.39 -11.23
N VAL A 172 1.94 9.95 -12.15
CA VAL A 172 2.45 10.68 -13.30
C VAL A 172 2.01 12.14 -13.19
N ALA A 173 2.96 13.06 -13.32
CA ALA A 173 2.67 14.48 -13.39
C ALA A 173 3.53 15.13 -14.47
N LYS A 174 2.90 15.94 -15.35
CA LYS A 174 3.58 16.64 -16.45
C LYS A 174 4.45 15.72 -17.33
N GLY A 175 4.00 14.47 -17.54
CA GLY A 175 4.70 13.49 -18.37
C GLY A 175 5.88 12.77 -17.69
N HIS A 176 6.15 13.03 -16.42
CA HIS A 176 7.18 12.38 -15.62
C HIS A 176 6.58 11.44 -14.58
N ASN A 177 7.29 10.37 -14.27
CA ASN A 177 6.89 9.41 -13.23
C ASN A 177 7.49 9.83 -11.89
N PHE A 178 6.70 9.71 -10.84
CA PHE A 178 7.13 10.02 -9.48
C PHE A 178 6.75 8.89 -8.54
N LEU A 179 7.62 8.64 -7.56
CA LEU A 179 7.34 7.80 -6.41
C LEU A 179 7.00 8.71 -5.22
N TYR A 180 5.80 8.56 -4.69
CA TYR A 180 5.33 9.27 -3.50
C TYR A 180 5.50 8.33 -2.30
N VAL A 181 6.18 8.79 -1.26
CA VAL A 181 6.51 7.98 -0.08
C VAL A 181 6.10 8.72 1.18
N THR A 182 5.29 8.08 2.02
CA THR A 182 4.92 8.67 3.32
C THR A 182 6.02 8.44 4.34
N ASN A 183 6.58 9.53 4.87
CA ASN A 183 7.56 9.51 5.94
C ASN A 183 6.89 9.89 7.26
N PHE A 184 6.57 8.87 8.07
CA PHE A 184 5.89 9.04 9.36
C PHE A 184 6.68 9.93 10.33
N ARG A 185 8.00 9.81 10.34
CA ARG A 185 8.85 10.60 11.25
C ARG A 185 8.80 12.10 10.97
N SER A 186 8.82 12.48 9.70
CA SER A 186 8.76 13.89 9.31
C SER A 186 7.35 14.43 9.16
N GLY A 187 6.33 13.55 9.14
CA GLY A 187 4.94 13.92 8.83
C GLY A 187 4.77 14.43 7.39
N GLN A 188 5.60 13.98 6.47
CA GLN A 188 5.61 14.45 5.07
C GLN A 188 5.38 13.32 4.09
N VAL A 189 4.80 13.64 2.94
CA VAL A 189 4.89 12.83 1.73
C VAL A 189 6.09 13.31 0.93
N GLU A 190 7.11 12.48 0.83
CA GLU A 190 8.30 12.73 0.01
C GLU A 190 7.99 12.33 -1.43
N ILE A 191 8.49 13.12 -2.39
CA ILE A 191 8.37 12.85 -3.82
C ILE A 191 9.76 12.56 -4.36
N CYS A 192 9.93 11.40 -4.96
CA CYS A 192 11.15 11.03 -5.67
C CYS A 192 10.90 11.02 -7.18
N ASP A 193 11.86 11.52 -7.95
CA ASP A 193 11.87 11.43 -9.41
C ASP A 193 12.18 9.99 -9.89
N GLU A 194 12.24 9.81 -11.18
CA GLU A 194 12.52 8.56 -11.90
C GLU A 194 13.86 7.90 -11.55
N ASN A 195 14.76 8.64 -10.88
CA ASN A 195 16.06 8.18 -10.41
C ASN A 195 16.12 8.03 -8.87
N PHE A 196 14.97 7.97 -8.21
CA PHE A 196 14.83 7.95 -6.75
C PHE A 196 15.37 9.21 -6.04
N LYS A 197 15.63 10.29 -6.76
CA LYS A 197 16.09 11.54 -6.15
C LYS A 197 14.89 12.32 -5.61
N ARG A 198 14.93 12.69 -4.33
CA ARG A 198 13.91 13.54 -3.71
C ARG A 198 13.86 14.92 -4.38
N VAL A 199 12.67 15.34 -4.84
CA VAL A 199 12.43 16.58 -5.61
C VAL A 199 11.57 17.60 -4.90
N ASN A 200 10.97 17.24 -3.74
CA ASN A 200 10.16 18.16 -2.94
C ASN A 200 10.75 18.32 -1.52
N PRO A 201 11.64 19.23 -1.29
CA PRO A 201 12.24 19.42 0.04
C PRO A 201 11.21 19.79 1.12
N THR A 202 10.08 20.39 0.75
CA THR A 202 9.00 20.81 1.67
C THR A 202 7.87 19.79 1.82
N GLY A 203 7.80 18.76 0.95
CA GLY A 203 6.73 17.76 0.96
C GLY A 203 5.34 18.34 0.66
N PHE A 204 4.33 17.50 0.74
CA PHE A 204 2.96 17.96 0.91
C PHE A 204 2.74 18.31 2.38
N ALA A 205 2.31 19.53 2.65
CA ALA A 205 1.85 19.92 3.96
C ALA A 205 0.33 19.84 4.02
N ASP A 206 -0.22 19.19 5.03
CA ASP A 206 -1.63 19.33 5.33
C ASP A 206 -1.85 20.72 5.94
N PRO A 207 -2.62 21.62 5.29
CA PRO A 207 -2.87 22.97 5.79
C PRO A 207 -3.63 22.99 7.13
N ASN A 208 -4.30 21.87 7.48
CA ASN A 208 -5.06 21.76 8.73
C ASN A 208 -4.25 21.12 9.86
N SER A 209 -3.05 20.65 9.59
CA SER A 209 -2.19 19.99 10.58
C SER A 209 -1.34 21.02 11.32
N THR A 210 -1.65 21.24 12.58
CA THR A 210 -0.89 22.14 13.47
C THR A 210 -0.03 21.34 14.44
N GLY A 211 1.29 21.30 14.23
CA GLY A 211 2.25 20.83 15.24
C GLY A 211 2.26 19.31 15.48
N ALA A 212 2.16 18.88 16.74
CA ALA A 212 2.40 17.51 17.19
C ALA A 212 1.37 16.45 16.70
N THR A 213 0.25 16.87 16.15
CA THR A 213 -0.80 15.97 15.62
C THR A 213 -0.55 15.45 14.20
N ARG A 214 0.52 15.92 13.54
CA ARG A 214 0.82 15.57 12.15
C ARG A 214 1.04 14.07 11.89
N HIS A 215 1.40 13.31 12.92
CA HIS A 215 1.79 11.91 12.74
C HIS A 215 0.61 10.93 12.67
N SER A 216 -0.53 11.25 13.27
CA SER A 216 -1.69 10.36 13.31
C SER A 216 -2.63 10.48 12.11
N GLU A 217 -2.69 11.66 11.49
CA GLU A 217 -3.65 11.93 10.41
C GLU A 217 -3.17 11.42 9.04
N PHE A 218 -1.86 11.43 8.76
CA PHE A 218 -1.32 10.90 7.50
C PHE A 218 -1.48 9.39 7.37
N ALA A 219 -1.38 8.63 8.46
CA ALA A 219 -1.66 7.20 8.44
C ALA A 219 -3.12 6.91 8.08
N THR A 220 -4.04 7.76 8.50
CA THR A 220 -5.48 7.64 8.22
C THR A 220 -5.82 8.02 6.77
N LEU A 221 -5.11 8.97 6.17
CA LEU A 221 -5.36 9.42 4.79
C LEU A 221 -4.99 8.35 3.76
N MET A 222 -3.89 7.62 3.97
CA MET A 222 -3.45 6.57 3.04
C MET A 222 -4.37 5.33 3.04
N VAL A 223 -5.06 5.04 4.15
CA VAL A 223 -6.05 3.94 4.22
C VAL A 223 -7.35 4.28 3.45
N ARG A 224 -7.61 5.55 3.14
CA ARG A 224 -8.81 5.97 2.40
C ARG A 224 -8.65 5.95 0.87
N PHE A 225 -7.45 5.71 0.34
CA PHE A 225 -7.17 5.66 -1.09
C PHE A 225 -6.78 4.25 -1.58
N LEU A 226 -6.88 3.23 -0.73
CA LEU A 226 -6.85 1.81 -1.05
C LEU A 226 -8.26 1.23 -0.97
#